data_a7d7aab851e4f356b30bac855da96c0d
#
_entry.id   a7d7aab851e4f356b30bac855da96c0d
#
_cell.length_a   1.000
_cell.length_b   1.000
_cell.length_c   1.000
_cell.angle_alpha   90.00
_cell.angle_beta   90.00
_cell.angle_gamma   90.00
#
_symmetry.space_group_name_H-M   'P 1'
#
loop_
_entity.id
_entity.type
_entity.pdbx_description
1 polymer ?
#
loop_
_entity_poly.entity_id
_entity_poly.type
_entity_poly.pdbx_seq_one_letter_code
_entity_poly.pdbx_strand_id
1 'polypeptide(L)'
;MESLCVVVFQSDPKTAETLSVGLSQHFEVVYTARTYKEVAAAVAQHRAEALVLDLEVSGPGEVERLHHEFPRLCIVGTHRLADDKLWAEAMSLGATDICEPRHKDVVQSLLRRHAHHAAA
;
A
#
# COMPACT_ATOMS: atom_id res chain seq x y z
N MET A 1 0.82 -18.09 -6.72
CA MET A 1 0.53 -17.09 -5.67
C MET A 1 1.84 -16.53 -5.13
N GLU A 2 1.94 -15.22 -5.07
CA GLU A 2 3.14 -14.57 -4.54
C GLU A 2 3.21 -14.67 -3.03
N SER A 3 4.37 -15.04 -2.50
CA SER A 3 4.60 -15.14 -1.06
C SER A 3 4.92 -13.76 -0.46
N LEU A 4 4.06 -12.81 -0.71
CA LEU A 4 4.20 -11.44 -0.25
C LEU A 4 3.20 -11.18 0.88
N CYS A 5 3.65 -10.56 1.96
CA CYS A 5 2.76 -10.14 3.04
C CYS A 5 2.39 -8.68 2.83
N VAL A 6 1.10 -8.43 2.69
CA VAL A 6 0.57 -7.11 2.37
C VAL A 6 -0.37 -6.64 3.49
N VAL A 7 -0.18 -5.40 3.94
CA VAL A 7 -1.12 -4.74 4.83
C VAL A 7 -1.94 -3.75 3.99
N VAL A 8 -3.25 -3.76 4.17
CA VAL A 8 -4.17 -2.88 3.44
C VAL A 8 -4.85 -1.95 4.44
N PHE A 9 -4.82 -0.66 4.16
CA PHE A 9 -5.63 0.31 4.88
C PHE A 9 -6.42 1.15 3.90
N GLN A 10 -7.75 1.09 4.03
CA GLN A 10 -8.71 1.91 3.30
C GLN A 10 -9.75 2.42 4.28
N SER A 11 -10.08 3.70 4.19
CA SER A 11 -11.07 4.30 5.10
C SER A 11 -12.47 3.78 4.83
N ASP A 12 -12.80 3.50 3.57
CA ASP A 12 -14.09 2.96 3.20
C ASP A 12 -14.10 1.45 3.41
N PRO A 13 -14.95 0.91 4.30
CA PRO A 13 -14.96 -0.53 4.59
C PRO A 13 -15.25 -1.40 3.37
N LYS A 14 -16.08 -0.93 2.45
CA LYS A 14 -16.42 -1.68 1.25
C LYS A 14 -15.21 -1.77 0.32
N THR A 15 -14.50 -0.67 0.15
CA THR A 15 -13.28 -0.64 -0.64
C THR A 15 -12.21 -1.54 0.00
N ALA A 16 -12.08 -1.48 1.32
CA ALA A 16 -11.13 -2.32 2.05
C ALA A 16 -11.42 -3.81 1.81
N GLU A 17 -12.68 -4.20 1.89
CA GLU A 17 -13.08 -5.59 1.67
C GLU A 17 -12.80 -6.02 0.24
N THR A 18 -13.20 -5.21 -0.73
CA THR A 18 -12.99 -5.52 -2.14
C THR A 18 -11.51 -5.68 -2.47
N LEU A 19 -10.69 -4.77 -1.96
CA LEU A 19 -9.24 -4.86 -2.17
C LEU A 19 -8.65 -6.09 -1.49
N SER A 20 -9.04 -6.36 -0.25
CA SER A 20 -8.50 -7.51 0.49
C SER A 20 -8.83 -8.82 -0.19
N VAL A 21 -10.07 -8.97 -0.66
CA VAL A 21 -10.49 -10.18 -1.38
C VAL A 21 -9.71 -10.32 -2.68
N GLY A 22 -9.61 -9.24 -3.46
CA GLY A 22 -8.87 -9.26 -4.72
C GLY A 22 -7.40 -9.56 -4.54
N LEU A 23 -6.78 -8.94 -3.54
CA LEU A 23 -5.36 -9.16 -3.26
C LEU A 23 -5.08 -10.57 -2.76
N SER A 24 -6.01 -11.16 -2.00
CA SER A 24 -5.85 -12.53 -1.49
C SER A 24 -5.82 -13.58 -2.58
N GLN A 25 -6.25 -13.25 -3.79
CA GLN A 25 -6.16 -14.15 -4.94
C GLN A 25 -4.75 -14.17 -5.55
N HIS A 26 -3.92 -13.19 -5.23
CA HIS A 26 -2.59 -13.02 -5.80
C HIS A 26 -1.46 -13.11 -4.79
N PHE A 27 -1.74 -12.79 -3.53
CA PHE A 27 -0.73 -12.74 -2.48
C PHE A 27 -1.10 -13.68 -1.34
N GLU A 28 -0.09 -14.34 -0.79
CA GLU A 28 -0.29 -15.38 0.22
C GLU A 28 -0.91 -14.83 1.51
N VAL A 29 -0.46 -13.66 1.95
CA VAL A 29 -0.87 -13.10 3.22
C VAL A 29 -1.33 -11.66 3.03
N VAL A 30 -2.58 -11.38 3.40
CA VAL A 30 -3.17 -10.04 3.34
C VAL A 30 -3.82 -9.73 4.68
N TYR A 31 -3.37 -8.65 5.33
CA TYR A 31 -3.96 -8.16 6.57
C TYR A 31 -4.61 -6.82 6.33
N THR A 32 -5.78 -6.61 6.92
CA THR A 32 -6.49 -5.33 6.81
C THR A 32 -6.38 -4.59 8.13
N ALA A 33 -5.78 -3.39 8.09
CA ALA A 33 -5.79 -2.48 9.22
C ALA A 33 -7.13 -1.74 9.21
N ARG A 34 -7.78 -1.63 10.36
CA ARG A 34 -9.11 -1.01 10.46
C ARG A 34 -9.03 0.50 10.60
N THR A 35 -7.98 0.99 11.22
CA THR A 35 -7.79 2.41 11.42
C THR A 35 -6.40 2.79 10.97
N TYR A 36 -6.24 4.06 10.68
CA TYR A 36 -4.97 4.62 10.32
C TYR A 36 -3.90 4.40 11.41
N LYS A 37 -4.31 4.47 12.67
CA LYS A 37 -3.39 4.29 13.80
C LYS A 37 -2.82 2.88 13.90
N GLU A 38 -3.51 1.91 13.33
CA GLU A 38 -3.07 0.52 13.36
C GLU A 38 -2.06 0.17 12.28
N VAL A 39 -1.87 1.04 11.29
CA VAL A 39 -1.06 0.72 10.10
C VAL A 39 0.38 0.37 10.47
N ALA A 40 1.07 1.25 11.19
CA ALA A 40 2.47 1.03 11.55
C ALA A 40 2.62 -0.22 12.42
N ALA A 41 1.72 -0.41 13.37
CA ALA A 41 1.74 -1.58 14.24
C ALA A 41 1.53 -2.87 13.44
N ALA A 42 0.61 -2.85 12.49
CA ALA A 42 0.33 -4.02 11.65
C ALA A 42 1.54 -4.35 10.77
N VAL A 43 2.17 -3.35 10.17
CA VAL A 43 3.36 -3.55 9.36
C VAL A 43 4.48 -4.19 10.19
N ALA A 44 4.71 -3.67 11.39
CA ALA A 44 5.75 -4.19 12.27
C ALA A 44 5.42 -5.60 12.76
N GLN A 45 4.19 -5.80 13.23
CA GLN A 45 3.77 -7.08 13.81
C GLN A 45 3.83 -8.22 12.81
N HIS A 46 3.39 -7.97 11.58
CA HIS A 46 3.32 -9.00 10.55
C HIS A 46 4.53 -9.00 9.62
N ARG A 47 5.49 -8.12 9.86
CA ARG A 47 6.67 -7.96 9.02
C ARG A 47 6.28 -7.80 7.57
N ALA A 48 5.31 -6.91 7.32
CA ALA A 48 4.77 -6.70 6.00
C ALA A 48 5.82 -6.18 5.03
N GLU A 49 5.77 -6.67 3.81
CA GLU A 49 6.69 -6.27 2.75
C GLU A 49 6.08 -5.19 1.89
N ALA A 50 4.76 -5.07 1.93
CA ALA A 50 4.03 -4.06 1.16
C ALA A 50 2.87 -3.51 1.97
N LEU A 51 2.54 -2.26 1.69
CA LEU A 51 1.43 -1.55 2.31
C LEU A 51 0.63 -0.85 1.22
N VAL A 52 -0.68 -1.06 1.24
CA VAL A 52 -1.62 -0.30 0.43
C VAL A 52 -2.24 0.74 1.33
N LEU A 53 -1.91 2.01 1.10
CA LEU A 53 -2.25 3.11 1.99
C LEU A 53 -3.23 4.08 1.35
N ASP A 54 -4.35 4.35 2.04
CA ASP A 54 -5.35 5.31 1.59
C ASP A 54 -4.84 6.73 1.81
N LEU A 55 -4.37 7.37 0.75
CA LEU A 55 -3.83 8.73 0.81
C LEU A 55 -4.91 9.79 0.98
N GLU A 56 -6.17 9.46 0.72
CA GLU A 56 -7.26 10.43 0.90
C GLU A 56 -7.46 10.76 2.38
N VAL A 57 -7.11 9.83 3.26
CA VAL A 57 -7.23 10.02 4.72
C VAL A 57 -5.89 10.39 5.34
N SER A 58 -4.83 9.66 5.00
CA SER A 58 -3.54 9.86 5.64
C SER A 58 -2.77 11.05 5.11
N GLY A 59 -2.94 11.35 3.82
CA GLY A 59 -2.15 12.36 3.15
C GLY A 59 -0.72 11.87 2.84
N PRO A 60 -0.02 12.61 1.96
CA PRO A 60 1.33 12.19 1.56
C PRO A 60 2.39 12.30 2.66
N GLY A 61 2.19 13.15 3.67
CA GLY A 61 3.14 13.28 4.78
C GLY A 61 3.33 11.99 5.57
N GLU A 62 2.30 11.15 5.61
CA GLU A 62 2.38 9.88 6.31
C GLU A 62 3.26 8.88 5.55
N VAL A 63 3.33 9.02 4.25
CA VAL A 63 4.25 8.21 3.43
C VAL A 63 5.68 8.42 3.91
N GLU A 64 6.06 9.68 4.15
CA GLU A 64 7.40 10.01 4.61
C GLU A 64 7.69 9.37 5.95
N ARG A 65 6.76 9.45 6.89
CA ARG A 65 6.93 8.86 8.22
C ARG A 65 7.10 7.33 8.13
N LEU A 66 6.25 6.68 7.35
CA LEU A 66 6.30 5.23 7.20
C LEU A 66 7.55 4.78 6.44
N HIS A 67 7.96 5.53 5.43
CA HIS A 67 9.18 5.22 4.70
C HIS A 67 10.41 5.36 5.59
N HIS A 68 10.42 6.34 6.46
CA HIS A 68 11.52 6.54 7.40
C HIS A 68 11.59 5.40 8.42
N GLU A 69 10.44 4.97 8.93
CA GLU A 69 10.35 3.88 9.91
C GLU A 69 10.60 2.51 9.28
N PHE A 70 10.12 2.31 8.06
CA PHE A 70 10.24 1.04 7.34
C PHE A 70 10.84 1.29 5.94
N PRO A 71 12.17 1.48 5.86
CA PRO A 71 12.80 1.89 4.58
C PRO A 71 12.64 0.90 3.43
N ARG A 72 12.41 -0.39 3.74
CA ARG A 72 12.27 -1.42 2.70
C ARG A 72 10.82 -1.71 2.33
N LEU A 73 9.89 -1.06 3.01
CA LEU A 73 8.47 -1.28 2.75
C LEU A 73 8.09 -0.72 1.38
N CYS A 74 7.40 -1.54 0.60
CA CYS A 74 6.81 -1.09 -0.65
C CYS A 74 5.49 -0.40 -0.31
N ILE A 75 5.39 0.90 -0.53
CA ILE A 75 4.20 1.67 -0.20
C ILE A 75 3.47 2.05 -1.49
N VAL A 76 2.30 1.46 -1.70
CA VAL A 76 1.42 1.83 -2.81
C VAL A 76 0.31 2.67 -2.23
N GLY A 77 0.30 3.95 -2.58
CA GLY A 77 -0.75 4.86 -2.15
C GLY A 77 -1.95 4.75 -3.08
N THR A 78 -3.15 4.90 -2.52
CA THR A 78 -4.37 4.92 -3.33
C THR A 78 -5.08 6.24 -3.16
N HIS A 79 -5.66 6.73 -4.26
CA HIS A 79 -6.44 7.96 -4.28
C HIS A 79 -7.35 7.94 -5.49
N ARG A 80 -8.63 8.30 -5.30
CA ARG A 80 -9.58 8.29 -6.41
C ARG A 80 -9.25 9.33 -7.47
N LEU A 81 -8.56 10.39 -7.10
CA LEU A 81 -8.14 11.46 -8.00
C LEU A 81 -6.62 11.52 -8.10
N ALA A 82 -6.00 10.36 -8.31
CA ALA A 82 -4.55 10.27 -8.42
C ALA A 82 -4.08 11.05 -9.66
N ASP A 83 -3.56 12.26 -9.45
CA ASP A 83 -3.05 13.10 -10.52
C ASP A 83 -1.52 13.20 -10.45
N ASP A 84 -0.94 13.85 -11.45
CA ASP A 84 0.52 13.96 -11.56
C ASP A 84 1.14 14.69 -10.37
N LYS A 85 0.44 15.67 -9.82
CA LYS A 85 0.93 16.44 -8.68
C LYS A 85 1.02 15.57 -7.44
N LEU A 86 -0.04 14.82 -7.15
CA LEU A 86 -0.07 13.90 -6.01
C LEU A 86 0.97 12.81 -6.20
N TRP A 87 1.07 12.26 -7.40
CA TRP A 87 2.05 11.22 -7.72
C TRP A 87 3.46 11.71 -7.43
N ALA A 88 3.82 12.89 -7.95
CA ALA A 88 5.15 13.45 -7.77
C ALA A 88 5.45 13.72 -6.29
N GLU A 89 4.49 14.26 -5.55
CA GLU A 89 4.65 14.57 -4.14
C GLU A 89 4.85 13.29 -3.32
N ALA A 90 4.00 12.30 -3.51
CA ALA A 90 4.08 11.06 -2.75
C ALA A 90 5.35 10.27 -3.08
N MET A 91 5.74 10.24 -4.36
CA MET A 91 6.97 9.55 -4.77
C MET A 91 8.20 10.21 -4.16
N SER A 92 8.20 11.53 -4.07
CA SER A 92 9.32 12.26 -3.46
C SER A 92 9.44 11.98 -1.97
N LEU A 93 8.35 11.57 -1.32
CA LEU A 93 8.32 11.27 0.11
C LEU A 93 8.57 9.78 0.41
N GLY A 94 8.73 8.96 -0.61
CA GLY A 94 9.09 7.56 -0.43
C GLY A 94 8.06 6.54 -0.86
N ALA A 95 6.92 6.97 -1.44
CA ALA A 95 5.96 6.02 -1.99
C ALA A 95 6.58 5.28 -3.17
N THR A 96 6.23 4.01 -3.31
CA THR A 96 6.71 3.21 -4.42
C THR A 96 5.84 3.43 -5.66
N ASP A 97 4.54 3.65 -5.45
CA ASP A 97 3.62 3.93 -6.54
C ASP A 97 2.33 4.54 -5.99
N ILE A 98 1.56 5.15 -6.88
CA ILE A 98 0.24 5.70 -6.57
C ILE A 98 -0.72 5.22 -7.65
N CYS A 99 -1.90 4.77 -7.26
CA CYS A 99 -2.92 4.32 -8.20
C CYS A 99 -4.32 4.54 -7.62
N GLU A 100 -5.33 4.32 -8.45
CA GLU A 100 -6.70 4.35 -7.96
C GLU A 100 -6.97 3.10 -7.11
N PRO A 101 -7.95 3.17 -6.18
CA PRO A 101 -8.21 2.06 -5.25
C PRO A 101 -9.04 0.93 -5.88
N ARG A 102 -8.58 0.43 -7.04
CA ARG A 102 -9.16 -0.72 -7.72
C ARG A 102 -8.18 -1.89 -7.61
N HIS A 103 -8.71 -3.08 -7.32
CA HIS A 103 -7.84 -4.22 -7.05
C HIS A 103 -6.90 -4.54 -8.21
N LYS A 104 -7.36 -4.38 -9.46
CA LYS A 104 -6.50 -4.63 -10.63
C LYS A 104 -5.29 -3.70 -10.66
N ASP A 105 -5.52 -2.42 -10.40
CA ASP A 105 -4.45 -1.43 -10.42
C ASP A 105 -3.47 -1.67 -9.27
N VAL A 106 -4.00 -1.98 -8.08
CA VAL A 106 -3.18 -2.24 -6.91
C VAL A 106 -2.34 -3.50 -7.08
N VAL A 107 -2.96 -4.59 -7.57
CA VAL A 107 -2.26 -5.84 -7.80
C VAL A 107 -1.14 -5.63 -8.81
N GLN A 108 -1.43 -4.97 -9.91
CA GLN A 108 -0.45 -4.73 -10.96
C GLN A 108 0.73 -3.90 -10.42
N SER A 109 0.42 -2.88 -9.64
CA SER A 109 1.45 -2.03 -9.04
C SER A 109 2.33 -2.84 -8.08
N LEU A 110 1.73 -3.63 -7.20
CA LEU A 110 2.47 -4.45 -6.23
C LEU A 110 3.35 -5.48 -6.92
N LEU A 111 2.82 -6.19 -7.91
CA LEU A 111 3.59 -7.22 -8.61
C LEU A 111 4.80 -6.61 -9.32
N ARG A 112 4.59 -5.51 -10.02
CA ARG A 112 5.66 -4.86 -10.75
C ARG A 112 6.74 -4.31 -9.82
N ARG A 113 6.33 -3.66 -8.73
CA ARG A 113 7.27 -3.03 -7.80
C ARG A 113 7.98 -4.05 -6.94
N HIS A 114 7.28 -5.11 -6.54
CA HIS A 114 7.90 -6.17 -5.74
C HIS A 114 8.96 -6.91 -6.57
N ALA A 115 8.68 -7.24 -7.82
CA ALA A 115 9.64 -7.88 -8.69
C ALA A 115 10.89 -7.00 -8.88
N HIS A 116 10.69 -5.68 -9.02
CA HIS A 116 11.79 -4.73 -9.15
C HIS A 116 12.62 -4.67 -7.86
N HIS A 117 11.95 -4.64 -6.71
CA HIS A 117 12.63 -4.64 -5.40
C HIS A 117 13.42 -5.93 -5.18
N ALA A 118 12.85 -7.06 -5.56
CA ALA A 118 13.50 -8.35 -5.39
C ALA A 118 14.74 -8.47 -6.27
N ALA A 119 14.76 -7.78 -7.41
CA ALA A 119 15.89 -7.79 -8.32
C ALA A 119 17.04 -6.87 -7.86
N ALA A 120 16.72 -5.94 -6.98
CA ALA A 120 17.72 -5.02 -6.45
C ALA A 120 18.44 -5.61 -5.25
#